data_a99a22d81c92516bbb3a98ca82d844cb
#
_entry.id   a99a22d81c92516bbb3a98ca82d844cb
#
_cell.length_a   1.000
_cell.length_b   1.000
_cell.length_c   1.000
_cell.angle_alpha   90.00
_cell.angle_beta   90.00
_cell.angle_gamma   90.00
#
_symmetry.space_group_name_H-M   'P 1'
#
loop_
_entity.id
_entity.type
_entity.pdbx_description
1 polymer ?
#
loop_
_entity_poly.entity_id
_entity_poly.type
_entity_poly.pdbx_seq_one_letter_code
_entity_poly.pdbx_strand_id
1 'polypeptide(L)' 'MAKNGQLRKLSSGKVTVLKLRNRKGYAAICFNNLTEGRTPQQAFDRLHHPLRRMGFELAGSAPKAR' A
#
# COMPACT_ATOMS: atom_id res chain seq x y z
N MET A 1 -13.34 12.15 4.57
CA MET A 1 -12.49 13.15 3.94
C MET A 1 -11.61 13.83 4.98
N ALA A 2 -10.36 13.96 4.70
CA ALA A 2 -9.43 14.60 5.64
C ALA A 2 -9.68 16.10 5.68
N LYS A 3 -9.89 16.64 6.86
CA LYS A 3 -10.03 18.08 7.03
C LYS A 3 -8.67 18.72 6.97
N ASN A 4 -8.62 19.91 6.39
CA ASN A 4 -7.41 20.71 6.35
C ASN A 4 -6.25 20.04 5.63
N GLY A 5 -6.54 19.05 4.81
CA GLY A 5 -5.51 18.36 4.08
C GLY A 5 -4.58 17.52 4.93
N GLN A 6 -4.85 17.38 6.22
CA GLN A 6 -4.01 16.57 7.08
C GLN A 6 -4.32 15.10 6.88
N LEU A 7 -3.25 14.32 6.75
CA LEU A 7 -3.35 12.88 6.61
C LEU A 7 -2.77 12.22 7.85
N ARG A 8 -3.39 11.14 8.26
CA ARG A 8 -2.86 10.34 9.35
C ARG A 8 -1.77 9.43 8.80
N LYS A 9 -0.64 9.39 9.50
CA LYS A 9 0.43 8.52 9.09
C LYS A 9 0.07 7.08 9.36
N LEU A 10 0.36 6.24 8.37
CA LEU A 10 0.09 4.81 8.45
C LEU A 10 1.39 4.05 8.30
N SER A 11 1.69 3.20 9.25
CA SER A 11 2.92 2.42 9.25
C SER A 11 2.89 1.35 8.15
N SER A 12 4.05 1.12 7.53
CA SER A 12 4.16 0.05 6.54
C SER A 12 3.84 -1.32 7.12
N GLY A 13 3.93 -1.47 8.43
CA GLY A 13 3.55 -2.72 9.09
C GLY A 13 2.08 -3.06 8.94
N LYS A 14 1.25 -2.08 8.55
CA LYS A 14 -0.16 -2.34 8.30
C LYS A 14 -0.41 -2.86 6.89
N VAL A 15 0.61 -2.92 6.08
CA VAL A 15 0.49 -3.37 4.69
C VAL A 15 1.00 -4.81 4.58
N THR A 16 0.26 -5.63 3.85
CA THR A 16 0.69 -6.99 3.52
C THR A 16 1.08 -7.03 2.05
N VAL A 17 2.27 -7.54 1.78
CA VAL A 17 2.74 -7.70 0.40
C VAL A 17 2.84 -9.18 0.11
N LEU A 18 2.26 -9.60 -1.03
CA LEU A 18 2.22 -10.99 -1.44
C LEU A 18 2.81 -11.13 -2.83
N LYS A 19 3.48 -12.25 -3.07
CA LYS A 19 3.92 -12.59 -4.40
C LYS A 19 2.76 -13.27 -5.13
N LEU A 20 2.49 -12.84 -6.35
CA LEU A 20 1.43 -13.42 -7.14
C LEU A 20 1.87 -14.79 -7.67
N ARG A 21 0.97 -15.76 -7.62
CA ARG A 21 1.31 -17.12 -8.02
C ARG A 21 1.15 -17.36 -9.52
N ASN A 22 0.10 -16.81 -10.10
CA ASN A 22 -0.27 -17.13 -11.47
C ASN A 22 0.32 -16.18 -12.49
N ARG A 23 1.11 -15.22 -12.04
CA ARG A 23 1.74 -14.26 -12.93
C ARG A 23 2.88 -13.58 -12.17
N LYS A 24 3.74 -12.93 -12.93
CA LYS A 24 4.84 -12.20 -12.31
C LYS A 24 4.30 -10.96 -11.64
N GLY A 25 4.83 -10.66 -10.47
CA GLY A 25 4.46 -9.45 -9.78
C GLY A 25 4.09 -9.69 -8.33
N TYR A 26 3.64 -8.62 -7.70
CA TYR A 26 3.32 -8.60 -6.29
C TYR A 26 2.03 -7.84 -6.07
N ALA A 27 1.36 -8.15 -4.98
CA ALA A 27 0.17 -7.42 -4.56
C ALA A 27 0.43 -6.82 -3.19
N ALA A 28 -0.08 -5.62 -2.97
CA ALA A 28 -0.02 -4.96 -1.67
C ALA A 28 -1.45 -4.72 -1.20
N ILE A 29 -1.70 -5.07 0.04
CA ILE A 29 -3.05 -5.00 0.61
C ILE A 29 -3.00 -4.19 1.89
N CYS A 30 -3.91 -3.23 2.02
CA CYS A 30 -4.07 -2.47 3.24
C CYS A 30 -5.54 -2.09 3.37
N PHE A 31 -6.14 -2.46 4.50
CA PHE A 31 -7.59 -2.31 4.70
C PHE A 31 -8.31 -3.04 3.56
N ASN A 32 -9.18 -2.35 2.85
CA ASN A 32 -9.92 -2.93 1.73
C ASN A 32 -9.31 -2.59 0.38
N ASN A 33 -8.08 -2.08 0.37
CA ASN A 33 -7.41 -1.68 -0.87
C ASN A 33 -6.41 -2.74 -1.28
N LEU A 34 -6.43 -3.07 -2.57
CA LEU A 34 -5.47 -4.01 -3.14
C LEU A 34 -4.87 -3.38 -4.39
N THR A 35 -3.54 -3.36 -4.45
CA THR A 35 -2.84 -2.87 -5.62
C THR A 35 -1.82 -3.91 -6.06
N GLU A 36 -1.40 -3.83 -7.32
CA GLU A 36 -0.42 -4.73 -7.89
C GLU A 36 0.73 -3.95 -8.50
N GLY A 37 1.87 -4.61 -8.60
CA GLY A 37 3.05 -4.04 -9.20
C GLY A 37 4.04 -5.14 -9.53
N ARG A 38 5.07 -4.78 -10.28
CA ARG A 38 6.10 -5.75 -10.65
C ARG A 38 7.09 -6.02 -9.54
N THR A 39 7.19 -5.11 -8.60
CA THR A 39 8.05 -5.25 -7.43
C THR A 39 7.23 -4.99 -6.18
N PRO A 40 7.67 -5.48 -5.02
CA PRO A 40 6.98 -5.15 -3.77
C PRO A 40 6.86 -3.64 -3.56
N GLN A 41 7.91 -2.90 -3.85
CA GLN A 41 7.90 -1.46 -3.67
C GLN A 41 6.90 -0.79 -4.62
N GLN A 42 6.80 -1.26 -5.85
CA GLN A 42 5.85 -0.68 -6.79
C GLN A 42 4.41 -0.92 -6.33
N ALA A 43 4.11 -2.15 -5.89
CA ALA A 43 2.78 -2.45 -5.38
C ALA A 43 2.48 -1.60 -4.15
N PHE A 44 3.45 -1.45 -3.26
CA PHE A 44 3.32 -0.63 -2.07
C PHE A 44 3.07 0.85 -2.43
N ASP A 45 3.85 1.36 -3.38
CA ASP A 45 3.71 2.77 -3.78
C ASP A 45 2.33 3.05 -4.35
N ARG A 46 1.75 2.10 -5.05
CA ARG A 46 0.41 2.29 -5.62
C ARG A 46 -0.68 2.38 -4.57
N LEU A 47 -0.42 1.88 -3.37
CA LEU A 47 -1.36 2.01 -2.26
C LEU A 47 -1.47 3.44 -1.76
N HIS A 48 -0.46 4.27 -1.99
CA HIS A 48 -0.50 5.66 -1.51
C HIS A 48 -1.75 6.37 -2.01
N HIS A 49 -2.11 6.16 -3.26
CA HIS A 49 -3.23 6.87 -3.86
C HIS A 49 -4.56 6.54 -3.16
N PRO A 50 -4.99 5.27 -3.08
CA PRO A 50 -6.26 4.98 -2.42
C PRO A 50 -6.25 5.29 -0.93
N LEU A 51 -5.09 5.14 -0.27
CA LEU A 51 -5.01 5.42 1.16
C LEU A 51 -5.13 6.92 1.43
N ARG A 52 -4.56 7.75 0.55
CA ARG A 52 -4.71 9.20 0.69
C ARG A 52 -6.17 9.61 0.55
N ARG A 53 -6.92 8.94 -0.30
CA ARG A 53 -8.35 9.20 -0.44
C ARG A 53 -9.11 8.84 0.82
N MET A 54 -8.58 7.91 1.61
CA MET A 54 -9.16 7.54 2.89
C MET A 54 -8.68 8.41 4.04
N GLY A 55 -7.73 9.32 3.78
CA GLY A 55 -7.21 10.20 4.81
C GLY A 55 -5.94 9.69 5.47
N PHE A 56 -5.20 8.80 4.80
CA PHE A 56 -3.96 8.24 5.35
C PHE A 56 -2.77 8.55 4.45
N GLU A 57 -1.64 8.73 5.09
CA GLU A 57 -0.37 8.86 4.40
C GLU A 57 0.49 7.65 4.76
N LEU A 58 0.80 6.85 3.76
CA LEU A 58 1.59 5.65 3.95
C LEU A 58 3.06 6.01 4.11
N ALA A 59 3.68 5.58 5.19
CA ALA A 59 5.06 5.94 5.51
C ALA A 59 5.96 4.71 5.39
N GLY A 60 7.23 4.97 5.11
CA GLY A 60 8.24 3.93 5.04
C GLY A 60 8.32 3.28 3.67
N SER A 61 8.90 2.09 3.63
CA SER A 61 9.04 1.32 2.41
C SER A 61 8.27 0.02 2.50
N ALA A 62 8.18 -0.66 1.35
CA ALA A 62 7.43 -1.90 1.29
C ALA A 62 7.97 -2.92 2.28
N PRO A 63 7.07 -3.59 3.01
CA PRO A 63 7.50 -4.70 3.87
C PRO A 63 7.90 -5.89 3.00
N LYS A 64 8.55 -6.85 3.64
CA LYS A 64 8.98 -8.04 2.95
C LYS A 64 7.77 -8.80 2.41
N ALA A 65 7.86 -9.24 1.15
CA ALA A 65 6.77 -10.02 0.55
C ALA A 65 6.69 -11.40 1.20
N ARG A 66 5.48 -11.87 1.33
CA ARG A 66 5.22 -13.21 1.84
C ARG A 66 5.17 -14.23 0.74
#